data_342e17f62ce8e3486a63532203f54e5d
#
_entry.id   342e17f62ce8e3486a63532203f54e5d
#
_cell.length_a   1.000
_cell.length_b   1.000
_cell.length_c   1.000
_cell.angle_alpha   90.00
_cell.angle_beta   90.00
_cell.angle_gamma   90.00
#
_symmetry.space_group_name_H-M   'P 1'
#
loop_
_entity.id
_entity.type
_entity.pdbx_description
1 polymer ?
#
loop_
_entity_poly.entity_id
_entity_poly.type
_entity_poly.pdbx_seq_one_letter_code
_entity_poly.pdbx_strand_id
1 'polypeptide(L)'
;MRKLLLFLLVILPVYLFISLYFLDKDYFLCPIQYKGEIIVRNDSRGDGLFGAERNGRRIHEGIDLFAPLGTQVLASRSGRVASARKNQGMGNYVVIRHPGNLITIYGHLSRIFVKKGQFVRQGQLIGSVGKTGNANYRDIQPHLHFEVRKNSIPQDPLKYLE
;
A
#
# COMPACT_ATOMS: atom_id res chain seq x y z
N MET A 1 -32.16 -24.61 26.41
CA MET A 1 -31.09 -24.12 27.29
C MET A 1 -29.70 -24.71 26.89
N ARG A 2 -29.54 -26.04 26.86
CA ARG A 2 -28.24 -26.69 26.58
C ARG A 2 -27.62 -26.30 25.23
N LYS A 3 -28.40 -26.18 24.14
CA LYS A 3 -27.92 -25.77 22.80
C LYS A 3 -27.48 -24.29 22.74
N LEU A 4 -28.19 -23.41 23.50
CA LEU A 4 -27.81 -21.99 23.60
C LEU A 4 -26.54 -21.81 24.41
N LEU A 5 -26.34 -22.61 25.46
CA LEU A 5 -25.12 -22.61 26.26
C LEU A 5 -23.90 -23.06 25.42
N LEU A 6 -24.07 -24.10 24.60
CA LEU A 6 -23.04 -24.57 23.68
C LEU A 6 -22.68 -23.49 22.64
N PHE A 7 -23.64 -22.79 22.09
CA PHE A 7 -23.43 -21.66 21.17
C PHE A 7 -22.60 -20.57 21.82
N LEU A 8 -22.95 -20.14 23.03
CA LEU A 8 -22.26 -19.07 23.75
C LEU A 8 -20.84 -19.49 24.18
N LEU A 9 -20.63 -20.74 24.59
CA LEU A 9 -19.36 -21.21 25.12
C LEU A 9 -18.35 -21.62 24.03
N VAL A 10 -18.80 -21.98 22.83
CA VAL A 10 -17.91 -22.48 21.76
C VAL A 10 -17.94 -21.57 20.54
N ILE A 11 -19.11 -21.30 19.98
CA ILE A 11 -19.22 -20.57 18.70
C ILE A 11 -18.87 -19.11 18.87
N LEU A 12 -19.31 -18.44 19.95
CA LEU A 12 -18.99 -17.03 20.17
C LEU A 12 -17.48 -16.78 20.38
N PRO A 13 -16.75 -17.54 21.22
CA PRO A 13 -15.30 -17.37 21.35
C PRO A 13 -14.55 -17.65 20.04
N VAL A 14 -14.95 -18.69 19.28
CA VAL A 14 -14.36 -18.98 17.96
C VAL A 14 -14.61 -17.82 16.98
N TYR A 15 -15.82 -17.29 16.94
CA TYR A 15 -16.16 -16.12 16.13
C TYR A 15 -15.35 -14.89 16.54
N LEU A 16 -15.24 -14.60 17.84
CA LEU A 16 -14.45 -13.49 18.37
C LEU A 16 -12.95 -13.67 18.03
N PHE A 17 -12.42 -14.89 18.20
CA PHE A 17 -11.03 -15.19 17.85
C PHE A 17 -10.76 -14.95 16.34
N ILE A 18 -11.64 -15.45 15.48
CA ILE A 18 -11.55 -15.23 14.03
C ILE A 18 -11.67 -13.73 13.71
N SER A 19 -12.61 -13.02 14.34
CA SER A 19 -12.77 -11.56 14.16
C SER A 19 -11.52 -10.80 14.57
N LEU A 20 -10.95 -11.11 15.74
CA LEU A 20 -9.72 -10.48 16.24
C LEU A 20 -8.52 -10.79 15.35
N TYR A 21 -8.42 -12.01 14.82
CA TYR A 21 -7.37 -12.42 13.90
C TYR A 21 -7.38 -11.62 12.59
N PHE A 22 -8.56 -11.13 12.17
CA PHE A 22 -8.74 -10.34 10.96
C PHE A 22 -8.79 -8.83 11.19
N LEU A 23 -8.58 -8.35 12.44
CA LEU A 23 -8.43 -6.92 12.69
C LEU A 23 -7.11 -6.41 12.10
N ASP A 24 -7.15 -5.21 11.56
CA ASP A 24 -5.93 -4.51 11.17
C ASP A 24 -5.05 -4.30 12.42
N LYS A 25 -3.76 -4.37 12.22
CA LYS A 25 -2.80 -3.88 13.20
C LYS A 25 -2.91 -2.35 13.31
N ASP A 26 -2.54 -1.79 14.44
CA ASP A 26 -2.61 -0.34 14.69
C ASP A 26 -1.69 0.47 13.77
N TYR A 27 -0.66 -0.17 13.23
CA TYR A 27 0.29 0.40 12.27
C TYR A 27 -0.02 0.02 10.81
N PHE A 28 0.57 0.74 9.87
CA PHE A 28 0.54 0.39 8.45
C PHE A 28 1.59 -0.67 8.15
N LEU A 29 1.18 -1.78 7.57
CA LEU A 29 2.10 -2.78 7.06
C LEU A 29 2.91 -2.21 5.90
N CYS A 30 4.23 -2.43 5.87
CA CYS A 30 5.03 -2.10 4.70
C CYS A 30 4.48 -2.84 3.46
N PRO A 31 4.16 -2.13 2.36
CA PRO A 31 3.54 -2.74 1.19
C PRO A 31 4.46 -3.69 0.43
N ILE A 32 5.77 -3.63 0.70
CA ILE A 32 6.80 -4.57 0.22
C ILE A 32 7.35 -5.34 1.41
N GLN A 33 7.36 -6.66 1.33
CA GLN A 33 7.96 -7.49 2.37
C GLN A 33 9.49 -7.57 2.19
N TYR A 34 10.19 -6.79 2.98
CA TYR A 34 11.66 -6.88 3.09
C TYR A 34 12.07 -7.93 4.12
N LYS A 35 13.22 -8.58 3.91
CA LYS A 35 13.84 -9.48 4.91
C LYS A 35 14.70 -8.74 5.95
N GLY A 36 14.66 -7.41 5.94
CA GLY A 36 15.45 -6.51 6.79
C GLY A 36 14.91 -5.10 6.67
N GLU A 37 15.80 -4.13 6.55
CA GLU A 37 15.44 -2.72 6.46
C GLU A 37 14.68 -2.37 5.17
N ILE A 38 13.85 -1.34 5.24
CA ILE A 38 13.16 -0.77 4.08
C ILE A 38 14.19 -0.14 3.14
N ILE A 39 14.17 -0.55 1.88
CA ILE A 39 15.09 -0.02 0.86
C ILE A 39 14.38 1.05 0.05
N VAL A 40 14.79 2.29 0.21
CA VAL A 40 14.32 3.42 -0.61
C VAL A 40 15.18 3.51 -1.88
N ARG A 41 14.52 3.73 -3.02
CA ARG A 41 15.19 3.91 -4.30
C ARG A 41 16.13 5.13 -4.27
N ASN A 42 17.34 4.96 -4.76
CA ASN A 42 18.27 6.05 -5.01
C ASN A 42 19.02 5.75 -6.32
N ASP A 43 18.79 6.55 -7.35
CA ASP A 43 19.40 6.39 -8.66
C ASP A 43 19.66 7.75 -9.35
N SER A 44 20.13 7.74 -10.60
CA SER A 44 20.45 8.95 -11.36
C SER A 44 19.27 9.91 -11.57
N ARG A 45 18.02 9.47 -11.32
CA ARG A 45 16.80 10.28 -11.42
C ARG A 45 16.36 10.87 -10.09
N GLY A 46 17.15 10.69 -9.03
CA GLY A 46 17.00 11.30 -7.73
C GLY A 46 16.61 10.36 -6.62
N ASP A 47 16.51 10.94 -5.45
CA ASP A 47 16.19 10.26 -4.20
C ASP A 47 14.70 9.89 -4.13
N GLY A 48 14.40 8.70 -3.68
CA GLY A 48 13.04 8.19 -3.47
C GLY A 48 12.38 8.63 -2.18
N LEU A 49 13.01 9.45 -1.34
CA LEU A 49 12.46 9.91 -0.07
C LEU A 49 11.29 10.88 -0.23
N PHE A 50 10.42 10.91 0.77
CA PHE A 50 9.38 11.92 0.90
C PHE A 50 10.00 13.31 1.04
N GLY A 51 9.45 14.30 0.34
CA GLY A 51 9.96 15.67 0.35
C GLY A 51 11.14 15.92 -0.59
N ALA A 52 11.68 14.89 -1.27
CA ALA A 52 12.75 15.06 -2.24
C ALA A 52 12.31 15.94 -3.42
N GLU A 53 13.18 16.84 -3.87
CA GLU A 53 12.92 17.69 -5.00
C GLU A 53 12.87 16.88 -6.32
N ARG A 54 11.90 17.21 -7.17
CA ARG A 54 11.70 16.63 -8.49
C ARG A 54 11.82 17.70 -9.58
N ASN A 55 12.98 17.73 -10.25
CA ASN A 55 13.27 18.67 -11.36
C ASN A 55 13.05 20.16 -10.98
N GLY A 56 13.33 20.55 -9.75
CA GLY A 56 13.22 21.93 -9.25
C GLY A 56 11.79 22.53 -9.24
N ARG A 57 10.75 21.73 -9.49
CA ARG A 57 9.37 22.22 -9.63
C ARG A 57 8.33 21.52 -8.78
N ARG A 58 8.63 20.31 -8.29
CA ARG A 58 7.69 19.50 -7.50
C ARG A 58 8.41 18.85 -6.35
N ILE A 59 7.69 18.62 -5.28
CA ILE A 59 8.15 17.84 -4.13
C ILE A 59 7.58 16.43 -4.26
N HIS A 60 8.36 15.43 -3.88
CA HIS A 60 7.93 14.04 -3.87
C HIS A 60 6.93 13.80 -2.74
N GLU A 61 5.69 13.47 -3.08
CA GLU A 61 4.56 13.34 -2.13
C GLU A 61 4.45 11.94 -1.51
N GLY A 62 5.40 11.05 -1.76
CA GLY A 62 5.46 9.69 -1.24
C GLY A 62 6.88 9.21 -1.04
N ILE A 63 7.06 7.90 -0.98
CA ILE A 63 8.36 7.24 -1.04
C ILE A 63 8.42 6.28 -2.21
N ASP A 64 9.59 6.10 -2.80
CA ASP A 64 9.85 5.12 -3.84
C ASP A 64 10.56 3.91 -3.23
N LEU A 65 9.81 2.86 -2.94
CA LEU A 65 10.30 1.61 -2.34
C LEU A 65 10.95 0.74 -3.42
N PHE A 66 12.28 0.59 -3.37
CA PHE A 66 13.00 -0.26 -4.30
C PHE A 66 12.62 -1.73 -4.11
N ALA A 67 12.24 -2.40 -5.18
CA ALA A 67 12.07 -3.84 -5.22
C ALA A 67 12.15 -4.35 -6.67
N PRO A 68 12.58 -5.59 -6.90
CA PRO A 68 12.62 -6.20 -8.23
C PRO A 68 11.25 -6.18 -8.94
N LEU A 69 11.28 -6.14 -10.27
CA LEU A 69 10.06 -6.26 -11.08
C LEU A 69 9.27 -7.52 -10.71
N GLY A 70 7.95 -7.37 -10.56
CA GLY A 70 7.07 -8.48 -10.21
C GLY A 70 6.96 -8.78 -8.72
N THR A 71 7.75 -8.13 -7.84
CA THR A 71 7.61 -8.25 -6.39
C THR A 71 6.16 -7.97 -5.97
N GLN A 72 5.61 -8.77 -5.06
CA GLN A 72 4.25 -8.60 -4.56
C GLN A 72 4.08 -7.26 -3.84
N VAL A 73 2.96 -6.58 -4.12
CA VAL A 73 2.55 -5.35 -3.44
C VAL A 73 1.30 -5.64 -2.63
N LEU A 74 1.38 -5.38 -1.33
CA LEU A 74 0.33 -5.66 -0.36
C LEU A 74 -0.38 -4.38 0.07
N ALA A 75 -1.65 -4.47 0.44
CA ALA A 75 -2.39 -3.37 1.05
C ALA A 75 -1.83 -3.09 2.46
N SER A 76 -1.37 -1.88 2.69
CA SER A 76 -0.79 -1.46 3.97
C SER A 76 -1.80 -1.44 5.11
N ARG A 77 -3.09 -1.30 4.80
CA ARG A 77 -4.21 -1.31 5.74
C ARG A 77 -5.49 -1.74 5.04
N SER A 78 -6.47 -2.27 5.78
CA SER A 78 -7.78 -2.60 5.25
C SER A 78 -8.54 -1.35 4.77
N GLY A 79 -9.26 -1.48 3.67
CA GLY A 79 -10.01 -0.35 3.10
C GLY A 79 -10.75 -0.69 1.83
N ARG A 80 -11.33 0.32 1.21
CA ARG A 80 -12.05 0.20 -0.07
C ARG A 80 -11.23 0.79 -1.21
N VAL A 81 -11.04 0.05 -2.26
CA VAL A 81 -10.36 0.50 -3.47
C VAL A 81 -11.17 1.63 -4.13
N ALA A 82 -10.62 2.83 -4.09
CA ALA A 82 -11.22 4.02 -4.70
C ALA A 82 -10.89 4.12 -6.20
N SER A 83 -9.70 3.65 -6.59
CA SER A 83 -9.24 3.62 -7.98
C SER A 83 -8.31 2.43 -8.21
N ALA A 84 -8.43 1.81 -9.38
CA ALA A 84 -7.51 0.78 -9.88
C ALA A 84 -7.47 0.96 -11.41
N ARG A 85 -6.48 1.71 -11.91
CA ARG A 85 -6.41 2.14 -13.32
C ARG A 85 -5.00 2.57 -13.73
N LYS A 86 -4.84 3.04 -14.96
CA LYS A 86 -3.60 3.59 -15.51
C LYS A 86 -3.73 5.08 -15.82
N ASN A 87 -2.66 5.84 -15.59
CA ASN A 87 -2.48 7.20 -16.10
C ASN A 87 -1.03 7.43 -16.56
N GLN A 88 -0.72 8.62 -17.11
CA GLN A 88 0.61 8.94 -17.61
C GLN A 88 1.67 9.08 -16.50
N GLY A 89 1.32 9.67 -15.35
CA GLY A 89 2.24 9.90 -14.23
C GLY A 89 2.50 8.62 -13.44
N MET A 90 1.50 8.15 -12.70
CA MET A 90 1.61 6.97 -11.82
C MET A 90 1.72 5.63 -12.57
N GLY A 91 1.50 5.61 -13.89
CA GLY A 91 1.36 4.34 -14.60
C GLY A 91 0.14 3.56 -14.14
N ASN A 92 0.28 2.25 -13.96
CA ASN A 92 -0.74 1.44 -13.29
C ASN A 92 -0.70 1.75 -11.79
N TYR A 93 -1.86 2.10 -11.22
CA TYR A 93 -1.92 2.48 -9.80
C TYR A 93 -3.20 2.04 -9.12
N VAL A 94 -3.12 1.88 -7.81
CA VAL A 94 -4.23 1.58 -6.91
C VAL A 94 -4.32 2.69 -5.86
N VAL A 95 -5.54 3.12 -5.55
CA VAL A 95 -5.84 4.04 -4.44
C VAL A 95 -6.79 3.32 -3.49
N ILE A 96 -6.46 3.28 -2.21
CA ILE A 96 -7.30 2.68 -1.18
C ILE A 96 -7.68 3.76 -0.16
N ARG A 97 -8.97 3.84 0.16
CA ARG A 97 -9.49 4.67 1.25
C ARG A 97 -9.66 3.82 2.51
N HIS A 98 -9.17 4.36 3.61
CA HIS A 98 -9.22 3.75 4.93
C HIS A 98 -10.08 4.58 5.89
N PRO A 99 -10.49 4.04 7.05
CA PRO A 99 -11.07 4.82 8.13
C PRO A 99 -10.17 5.99 8.56
N GLY A 100 -10.75 7.05 9.13
CA GLY A 100 -10.01 8.20 9.65
C GLY A 100 -9.47 9.15 8.57
N ASN A 101 -10.13 9.22 7.39
CA ASN A 101 -9.75 10.07 6.26
C ASN A 101 -8.31 9.80 5.75
N LEU A 102 -7.86 8.56 5.90
CA LEU A 102 -6.57 8.10 5.39
C LEU A 102 -6.73 7.51 3.99
N ILE A 103 -5.73 7.75 3.15
CA ILE A 103 -5.65 7.22 1.78
C ILE A 103 -4.23 6.69 1.58
N THR A 104 -4.11 5.51 0.96
CA THR A 104 -2.84 5.02 0.42
C THR A 104 -2.90 4.93 -1.10
N ILE A 105 -1.76 5.24 -1.75
CA ILE A 105 -1.60 5.19 -3.20
C ILE A 105 -0.40 4.30 -3.52
N TYR A 106 -0.57 3.42 -4.50
CA TYR A 106 0.41 2.44 -4.94
C TYR A 106 0.62 2.62 -6.44
N GLY A 107 1.74 3.23 -6.84
CA GLY A 107 2.06 3.60 -8.22
C GLY A 107 3.09 2.70 -8.90
N HIS A 108 3.26 2.89 -10.19
CA HIS A 108 4.22 2.23 -11.09
C HIS A 108 4.07 0.71 -11.19
N LEU A 109 2.89 0.17 -10.85
CA LEU A 109 2.64 -1.27 -10.84
C LEU A 109 2.81 -1.90 -12.23
N SER A 110 3.34 -3.12 -12.28
CA SER A 110 3.34 -3.94 -13.50
C SER A 110 1.95 -4.55 -13.73
N ARG A 111 1.31 -5.03 -12.66
CA ARG A 111 -0.04 -5.62 -12.68
C ARG A 111 -0.87 -5.12 -11.51
N ILE A 112 -2.19 -5.01 -11.73
CA ILE A 112 -3.20 -4.71 -10.70
C ILE A 112 -4.05 -5.96 -10.52
N PHE A 113 -4.29 -6.40 -9.26
CA PHE A 113 -5.06 -7.61 -8.93
C PHE A 113 -6.41 -7.30 -8.27
N VAL A 114 -6.73 -6.02 -8.10
CA VAL A 114 -7.97 -5.55 -7.47
C VAL A 114 -8.74 -4.61 -8.39
N LYS A 115 -10.01 -4.38 -8.11
CA LYS A 115 -10.88 -3.48 -8.89
C LYS A 115 -11.50 -2.40 -8.01
N LYS A 116 -11.87 -1.27 -8.62
CA LYS A 116 -12.60 -0.17 -7.95
C LYS A 116 -13.85 -0.71 -7.24
N GLY A 117 -14.06 -0.25 -6.01
CA GLY A 117 -15.16 -0.65 -5.15
C GLY A 117 -14.90 -1.90 -4.31
N GLN A 118 -13.87 -2.69 -4.62
CA GLN A 118 -13.50 -3.88 -3.84
C GLN A 118 -13.03 -3.46 -2.43
N PHE A 119 -13.44 -4.23 -1.41
CA PHE A 119 -12.83 -4.17 -0.09
C PHE A 119 -11.59 -5.05 -0.06
N VAL A 120 -10.49 -4.54 0.49
CA VAL A 120 -9.24 -5.26 0.70
C VAL A 120 -8.85 -5.23 2.16
N ARG A 121 -8.19 -6.28 2.63
CA ARG A 121 -7.66 -6.38 4.00
C ARG A 121 -6.20 -5.96 4.04
N GLN A 122 -5.73 -5.54 5.22
CA GLN A 122 -4.31 -5.36 5.48
C GLN A 122 -3.52 -6.63 5.10
N GLY A 123 -2.41 -6.49 4.41
CA GLY A 123 -1.60 -7.61 3.91
C GLY A 123 -2.17 -8.33 2.68
N GLN A 124 -3.33 -7.94 2.17
CA GLN A 124 -3.87 -8.55 0.94
C GLN A 124 -3.06 -8.13 -0.28
N LEU A 125 -2.76 -9.09 -1.16
CA LEU A 125 -2.10 -8.85 -2.46
C LEU A 125 -3.00 -7.97 -3.35
N ILE A 126 -2.47 -6.82 -3.81
CA ILE A 126 -3.20 -5.84 -4.63
C ILE A 126 -2.55 -5.58 -6.00
N GLY A 127 -1.28 -5.96 -6.16
CA GLY A 127 -0.56 -5.75 -7.41
C GLY A 127 0.87 -6.28 -7.35
N SER A 128 1.68 -5.91 -8.32
CA SER A 128 3.10 -6.21 -8.36
C SER A 128 3.93 -5.01 -8.83
N VAL A 129 5.16 -4.89 -8.30
CA VAL A 129 6.12 -3.84 -8.63
C VAL A 129 6.40 -3.80 -10.13
N GLY A 130 6.47 -2.60 -10.66
CA GLY A 130 6.72 -2.35 -12.07
C GLY A 130 7.65 -1.18 -12.35
N LYS A 131 7.51 -0.66 -13.56
CA LYS A 131 8.17 0.55 -14.09
C LYS A 131 7.22 1.30 -15.02
N THR A 132 5.93 1.35 -14.71
CA THR A 132 4.95 1.97 -15.60
C THR A 132 4.81 3.48 -15.35
N GLY A 133 4.22 4.20 -16.31
CA GLY A 133 4.07 5.65 -16.22
C GLY A 133 5.40 6.39 -16.34
N ASN A 134 5.62 7.42 -15.52
CA ASN A 134 6.83 8.23 -15.54
C ASN A 134 8.06 7.50 -14.92
N ALA A 135 7.92 6.29 -14.41
CA ALA A 135 9.02 5.41 -14.05
C ALA A 135 9.55 4.56 -15.24
N ASN A 136 8.94 4.64 -16.42
CA ASN A 136 9.30 3.82 -17.57
C ASN A 136 10.52 4.39 -18.34
N TYR A 137 11.62 4.62 -17.64
CA TYR A 137 12.91 5.00 -18.25
C TYR A 137 13.97 3.96 -17.94
N ARG A 138 14.95 3.78 -18.86
CA ARG A 138 15.97 2.75 -18.75
C ARG A 138 16.80 2.87 -17.47
N ASP A 139 17.10 4.09 -17.07
CA ASP A 139 17.96 4.50 -15.96
C ASP A 139 17.23 4.65 -14.62
N ILE A 140 15.91 4.38 -14.55
CA ILE A 140 15.16 4.30 -13.28
C ILE A 140 15.13 2.86 -12.80
N GLN A 141 15.45 2.66 -11.53
CA GLN A 141 15.29 1.36 -10.86
C GLN A 141 13.80 0.99 -10.70
N PRO A 142 13.44 -0.31 -10.82
CA PRO A 142 12.09 -0.76 -10.46
C PRO A 142 11.76 -0.38 -9.03
N HIS A 143 10.55 0.12 -8.78
CA HIS A 143 10.14 0.52 -7.45
C HIS A 143 8.62 0.59 -7.35
N LEU A 144 8.12 0.58 -6.12
CA LEU A 144 6.77 0.97 -5.79
C LEU A 144 6.78 2.43 -5.34
N HIS A 145 6.09 3.32 -6.05
CA HIS A 145 5.75 4.63 -5.50
C HIS A 145 4.62 4.47 -4.50
N PHE A 146 4.86 4.84 -3.24
CA PHE A 146 3.90 4.66 -2.15
C PHE A 146 3.63 5.98 -1.45
N GLU A 147 2.34 6.36 -1.37
CA GLU A 147 1.91 7.56 -0.63
C GLU A 147 0.98 7.19 0.53
N VAL A 148 1.09 7.97 1.60
CA VAL A 148 0.08 8.06 2.67
C VAL A 148 -0.45 9.49 2.68
N ARG A 149 -1.78 9.64 2.66
CA ARG A 149 -2.42 10.96 2.77
C ARG A 149 -3.42 10.97 3.93
N LYS A 150 -3.40 12.01 4.73
CA LYS A 150 -4.40 12.28 5.77
C LYS A 150 -5.15 13.56 5.42
N ASN A 151 -6.48 13.51 5.36
CA ASN A 151 -7.31 14.63 4.90
C ASN A 151 -6.85 15.19 3.53
N SER A 152 -6.45 14.32 2.60
CA SER A 152 -5.88 14.62 1.29
C SER A 152 -4.50 15.29 1.30
N ILE A 153 -3.89 15.54 2.44
CA ILE A 153 -2.55 16.13 2.59
C ILE A 153 -1.53 14.99 2.63
N PRO A 154 -0.49 15.01 1.75
CA PRO A 154 0.58 14.03 1.77
C PRO A 154 1.30 14.01 3.13
N GLN A 155 1.62 12.83 3.58
CA GLN A 155 2.35 12.55 4.82
C GLN A 155 3.59 11.74 4.49
N ASP A 156 4.64 11.88 5.28
CA ASP A 156 5.82 11.01 5.17
C ASP A 156 5.44 9.56 5.50
N PRO A 157 5.48 8.64 4.51
CA PRO A 157 5.04 7.26 4.73
C PRO A 157 5.89 6.51 5.76
N LEU A 158 7.19 6.84 5.91
CA LEU A 158 8.07 6.16 6.88
C LEU A 158 7.60 6.33 8.33
N LYS A 159 6.82 7.36 8.63
CA LYS A 159 6.21 7.57 9.96
C LYS A 159 5.02 6.66 10.26
N TYR A 160 4.53 5.94 9.26
CA TYR A 160 3.37 5.06 9.36
C TYR A 160 3.74 3.57 9.26
N LEU A 161 4.86 3.27 8.60
CA LEU A 161 5.28 1.89 8.31
C LEU A 161 6.02 1.25 9.49
N GLU A 162 5.69 -0.01 9.74
CA GLU A 162 6.42 -0.94 10.62
C GLU A 162 6.63 -2.27 9.90
#